data_b9fc0b3f508f756b79b914d26f22a564
#
_entry.id   b9fc0b3f508f756b79b914d26f22a564
#
_cell.length_a   1.000
_cell.length_b   1.000
_cell.length_c   1.000
_cell.angle_alpha   90.00
_cell.angle_beta   90.00
_cell.angle_gamma   90.00
#
_symmetry.space_group_name_H-M   'P 1'
#
loop_
_entity.id
_entity.type
_entity.pdbx_description
1 polymer ?
#
loop_
_entity_poly.entity_id
_entity_poly.type
_entity_poly.pdbx_seq_one_letter_code
_entity_poly.pdbx_strand_id
1 'polypeptide(L)'
;MSAMNAKASSEGEEEALGMKTETQGESRCSGEVKRGQVILVAYLIATMEIAFLFMQMGVMPYLAKSLGLDSVGFGYLQTTFGVLQLVGGPIFGRLADQFGTRAALILSCASGSAFFLLMSISTSIPLLFLSRLPAVFMHGLPGAQKVITDLTAPSQRADALGKLGLCFGIGIIIGSALGGVLSTKFGIFFPTYVGLVGNLINVVIAMVWIPVQVKPKSDHHVTENSNVFSIREILRLMKFPGVMEVFIVKVFAGLPIGLFLIMFSIISMDFFGLEAVESGYLMSYFGVLQMIIQGLVVGKLTKHCTDRTLLRLSIFVFAGVGLGMALMRTVWHYCIIAVPLVFAFGMLGTITDSILTKAVPASDTGTMLGICASVQPLTRTVGPTIGGILYKQFGVSSFGYLQLIVNIALFVYLLKSKIPLREMKSQ
;
A
#
# COMPACT_ATOMS: atom_id res chain seq x y z
N MET A 1 50.27 55.96 -3.64
CA MET A 1 50.37 54.63 -4.26
C MET A 1 49.75 53.50 -3.36
N SER A 2 49.77 53.66 -2.05
CA SER A 2 49.25 52.62 -1.13
C SER A 2 47.69 52.49 -1.06
N ALA A 3 46.97 53.61 -1.24
CA ALA A 3 45.52 53.64 -1.19
C ALA A 3 44.80 53.10 -2.46
N MET A 4 45.47 53.11 -3.58
CA MET A 4 44.93 52.61 -4.86
C MET A 4 45.02 51.09 -4.99
N ASN A 5 46.02 50.47 -4.34
CA ASN A 5 46.13 49.01 -4.30
C ASN A 5 45.16 48.34 -3.32
N ALA A 6 44.75 49.04 -2.24
CA ALA A 6 43.77 48.49 -1.30
C ALA A 6 42.35 48.45 -1.89
N LYS A 7 42.02 49.42 -2.78
CA LYS A 7 40.70 49.46 -3.42
C LYS A 7 40.54 48.43 -4.54
N ALA A 8 41.60 48.13 -5.28
CA ALA A 8 41.60 47.09 -6.31
C ALA A 8 41.54 45.67 -5.73
N SER A 9 42.08 45.43 -4.52
CA SER A 9 41.98 44.14 -3.85
C SER A 9 40.61 43.90 -3.25
N SER A 10 39.91 44.93 -2.74
CA SER A 10 38.55 44.78 -2.20
C SER A 10 37.50 44.62 -3.30
N GLU A 11 37.65 45.24 -4.45
CA GLU A 11 36.76 45.06 -5.60
C GLU A 11 36.92 43.67 -6.23
N GLY A 12 38.13 43.12 -6.28
CA GLY A 12 38.38 41.75 -6.74
C GLY A 12 37.90 40.67 -5.79
N GLU A 13 37.89 40.93 -4.46
CA GLU A 13 37.32 40.00 -3.48
C GLU A 13 35.79 40.03 -3.47
N GLU A 14 35.15 41.17 -3.64
CA GLU A 14 33.70 41.29 -3.78
C GLU A 14 33.18 40.64 -5.08
N GLU A 15 33.87 40.82 -6.22
CA GLU A 15 33.54 40.15 -7.47
C GLU A 15 33.70 38.61 -7.38
N ALA A 16 34.77 38.15 -6.73
CA ALA A 16 35.01 36.71 -6.50
C ALA A 16 34.00 36.08 -5.52
N LEU A 17 33.53 36.86 -4.53
CA LEU A 17 32.52 36.46 -3.59
C LEU A 17 31.13 36.42 -4.25
N GLY A 18 30.80 37.40 -5.09
CA GLY A 18 29.59 37.46 -5.90
C GLY A 18 29.50 36.29 -6.89
N MET A 19 30.62 35.99 -7.59
CA MET A 19 30.68 34.86 -8.54
C MET A 19 30.59 33.49 -7.85
N LYS A 20 31.12 33.36 -6.63
CA LYS A 20 30.97 32.13 -5.81
C LYS A 20 29.56 31.97 -5.28
N THR A 21 28.86 33.02 -4.91
CA THR A 21 27.47 32.97 -4.46
C THR A 21 26.49 32.69 -5.61
N GLU A 22 26.72 33.24 -6.81
CA GLU A 22 25.92 32.92 -8.00
C GLU A 22 26.09 31.46 -8.44
N THR A 23 27.34 30.97 -8.53
CA THR A 23 27.62 29.58 -8.89
C THR A 23 27.11 28.58 -7.83
N GLN A 24 27.10 28.94 -6.54
CA GLN A 24 26.49 28.13 -5.49
C GLN A 24 24.97 28.20 -5.55
N GLY A 25 24.36 29.31 -5.91
CA GLY A 25 22.94 29.49 -6.14
C GLY A 25 22.43 28.64 -7.32
N GLU A 26 23.12 28.70 -8.44
CA GLU A 26 22.79 27.92 -9.65
C GLU A 26 22.97 26.40 -9.42
N SER A 27 24.02 26.01 -8.72
CA SER A 27 24.24 24.59 -8.41
C SER A 27 23.20 24.02 -7.40
N ARG A 28 22.76 24.87 -6.43
CA ARG A 28 21.66 24.51 -5.52
C ARG A 28 20.33 24.39 -6.25
N CYS A 29 19.98 25.36 -7.09
CA CYS A 29 18.73 25.36 -7.86
C CYS A 29 18.69 24.18 -8.83
N SER A 30 19.79 23.88 -9.52
CA SER A 30 19.91 22.68 -10.38
C SER A 30 19.81 21.38 -9.61
N GLY A 31 20.37 21.31 -8.39
CA GLY A 31 20.27 20.14 -7.52
C GLY A 31 18.85 19.90 -6.99
N GLU A 32 18.12 20.96 -6.64
CA GLU A 32 16.72 20.87 -6.19
C GLU A 32 15.76 20.49 -7.33
N VAL A 33 15.96 21.02 -8.52
CA VAL A 33 15.19 20.67 -9.71
C VAL A 33 15.38 19.18 -10.05
N LYS A 34 16.63 18.69 -10.00
CA LYS A 34 16.91 17.27 -10.23
C LYS A 34 16.27 16.36 -9.17
N ARG A 35 16.28 16.77 -7.90
CA ARG A 35 15.58 16.02 -6.82
C ARG A 35 14.07 15.96 -7.07
N GLY A 36 13.45 17.08 -7.39
CA GLY A 36 12.02 17.14 -7.70
C GLY A 36 11.64 16.24 -8.87
N GLN A 37 12.47 16.18 -9.91
CA GLN A 37 12.24 15.30 -11.06
C GLN A 37 12.33 13.82 -10.69
N VAL A 38 13.32 13.43 -9.89
CA VAL A 38 13.46 12.02 -9.44
C VAL A 38 12.29 11.60 -8.56
N ILE A 39 11.84 12.47 -7.66
CA ILE A 39 10.65 12.21 -6.82
C ILE A 39 9.40 12.05 -7.70
N LEU A 40 9.20 12.91 -8.68
CA LEU A 40 8.08 12.84 -9.61
C LEU A 40 8.11 11.53 -10.41
N VAL A 41 9.28 11.11 -10.87
CA VAL A 41 9.45 9.81 -11.56
C VAL A 41 9.14 8.65 -10.62
N ALA A 42 9.53 8.71 -9.36
CA ALA A 42 9.18 7.70 -8.36
C ALA A 42 7.65 7.59 -8.16
N TYR A 43 6.95 8.71 -8.10
CA TYR A 43 5.48 8.74 -8.06
C TYR A 43 4.86 8.12 -9.31
N LEU A 44 5.39 8.44 -10.49
CA LEU A 44 4.92 7.90 -11.76
C LEU A 44 5.07 6.38 -11.81
N ILE A 45 6.24 5.86 -11.47
CA ILE A 45 6.52 4.42 -11.43
C ILE A 45 5.57 3.74 -10.44
N ALA A 46 5.41 4.28 -9.24
CA ALA A 46 4.51 3.73 -8.23
C ALA A 46 3.05 3.71 -8.72
N THR A 47 2.57 4.79 -9.33
CA THR A 47 1.21 4.86 -9.88
C THR A 47 0.98 3.83 -10.98
N MET A 48 1.93 3.69 -11.90
CA MET A 48 1.84 2.71 -12.99
C MET A 48 1.85 1.27 -12.46
N GLU A 49 2.73 0.95 -11.51
CA GLU A 49 2.76 -0.40 -10.92
C GLU A 49 1.46 -0.75 -10.19
N ILE A 50 0.90 0.19 -9.44
CA ILE A 50 -0.38 0.00 -8.75
C ILE A 50 -1.50 -0.17 -9.78
N ALA A 51 -1.51 0.64 -10.84
CA ALA A 51 -2.51 0.51 -11.90
C ALA A 51 -2.45 -0.87 -12.57
N PHE A 52 -1.25 -1.38 -12.89
CA PHE A 52 -1.10 -2.72 -13.47
C PHE A 52 -1.50 -3.82 -12.49
N LEU A 53 -1.19 -3.67 -11.20
CA LEU A 53 -1.60 -4.62 -10.17
C LEU A 53 -3.13 -4.73 -10.09
N PHE A 54 -3.82 -3.60 -10.03
CA PHE A 54 -5.30 -3.59 -9.96
C PHE A 54 -5.96 -4.00 -11.28
N MET A 55 -5.32 -3.71 -12.39
CA MET A 55 -5.76 -4.17 -13.71
C MET A 55 -5.77 -5.71 -13.78
N GLN A 56 -4.68 -6.36 -13.35
CA GLN A 56 -4.63 -7.82 -13.33
C GLN A 56 -5.54 -8.43 -12.27
N MET A 57 -5.69 -7.79 -11.10
CA MET A 57 -6.60 -8.25 -10.06
C MET A 57 -8.06 -8.28 -10.54
N GLY A 58 -8.48 -7.31 -11.31
CA GLY A 58 -9.82 -7.26 -11.89
C GLY A 58 -10.07 -8.34 -12.95
N VAL A 59 -9.06 -8.74 -13.70
CA VAL A 59 -9.14 -9.72 -14.79
C VAL A 59 -8.93 -11.16 -14.29
N MET A 60 -8.17 -11.33 -13.21
CA MET A 60 -7.74 -12.64 -12.70
C MET A 60 -8.89 -13.63 -12.43
N PRO A 61 -10.03 -13.24 -11.78
CA PRO A 61 -11.12 -14.18 -11.54
C PRO A 61 -11.70 -14.74 -12.86
N TYR A 62 -11.82 -13.91 -13.88
CA TYR A 62 -12.37 -14.31 -15.19
C TYR A 62 -11.41 -15.25 -15.93
N LEU A 63 -10.12 -14.99 -15.86
CA LEU A 63 -9.11 -15.88 -16.41
C LEU A 63 -9.08 -17.22 -15.66
N ALA A 64 -9.09 -17.20 -14.34
CA ALA A 64 -9.10 -18.40 -13.51
C ALA A 64 -10.34 -19.26 -13.78
N LYS A 65 -11.51 -18.65 -13.89
CA LYS A 65 -12.76 -19.33 -14.24
C LYS A 65 -12.71 -19.94 -15.63
N SER A 66 -12.15 -19.25 -16.62
CA SER A 66 -12.01 -19.75 -17.99
C SER A 66 -11.10 -21.00 -18.07
N LEU A 67 -10.19 -21.17 -17.13
CA LEU A 67 -9.31 -22.32 -16.99
C LEU A 67 -9.87 -23.44 -16.10
N GLY A 68 -11.07 -23.26 -15.54
CA GLY A 68 -11.76 -24.24 -14.70
C GLY A 68 -11.44 -24.18 -13.22
N LEU A 69 -10.86 -23.09 -12.73
CA LEU A 69 -10.55 -22.91 -11.31
C LEU A 69 -11.84 -22.51 -10.54
N ASP A 70 -12.07 -23.16 -9.41
CA ASP A 70 -13.18 -22.83 -8.49
C ASP A 70 -12.76 -21.74 -7.47
N SER A 71 -13.64 -21.35 -6.55
CA SER A 71 -13.36 -20.33 -5.54
C SER A 71 -12.23 -20.74 -4.57
N VAL A 72 -12.12 -22.01 -4.24
CA VAL A 72 -11.04 -22.55 -3.40
C VAL A 72 -9.72 -22.53 -4.15
N GLY A 73 -9.71 -22.95 -5.41
CA GLY A 73 -8.53 -22.88 -6.27
C GLY A 73 -8.06 -21.45 -6.50
N PHE A 74 -8.99 -20.51 -6.68
CA PHE A 74 -8.69 -19.08 -6.73
C PHE A 74 -8.07 -18.59 -5.41
N GLY A 75 -8.59 -19.05 -4.27
CA GLY A 75 -8.00 -18.77 -2.96
C GLY A 75 -6.55 -19.25 -2.85
N TYR A 76 -6.23 -20.47 -3.33
CA TYR A 76 -4.87 -20.98 -3.37
C TYR A 76 -3.96 -20.15 -4.28
N LEU A 77 -4.46 -19.70 -5.43
CA LEU A 77 -3.73 -18.83 -6.34
C LEU A 77 -3.34 -17.51 -5.67
N GLN A 78 -4.27 -16.87 -4.99
CA GLN A 78 -4.04 -15.62 -4.26
C GLN A 78 -3.13 -15.84 -3.04
N THR A 79 -3.25 -16.95 -2.34
CA THR A 79 -2.34 -17.32 -1.25
C THR A 79 -0.91 -17.49 -1.77
N THR A 80 -0.72 -18.16 -2.91
CA THR A 80 0.59 -18.31 -3.54
C THR A 80 1.23 -16.94 -3.81
N PHE A 81 0.47 -16.01 -4.36
CA PHE A 81 0.93 -14.64 -4.57
C PHE A 81 1.30 -13.94 -3.25
N GLY A 82 0.46 -14.05 -2.24
CA GLY A 82 0.70 -13.46 -0.91
C GLY A 82 1.94 -14.01 -0.22
N VAL A 83 2.16 -15.33 -0.24
CA VAL A 83 3.35 -15.98 0.33
C VAL A 83 4.62 -15.51 -0.38
N LEU A 84 4.61 -15.48 -1.71
CA LEU A 84 5.75 -15.03 -2.50
C LEU A 84 6.10 -13.57 -2.20
N GLN A 85 5.12 -12.70 -2.08
CA GLN A 85 5.35 -11.30 -1.69
C GLN A 85 5.85 -11.17 -0.25
N LEU A 86 5.32 -11.95 0.68
CA LEU A 86 5.75 -11.92 2.08
C LEU A 86 7.21 -12.36 2.23
N VAL A 87 7.59 -13.46 1.58
CA VAL A 87 8.97 -13.98 1.59
C VAL A 87 9.91 -13.04 0.83
N GLY A 88 9.45 -12.49 -0.29
CA GLY A 88 10.26 -11.64 -1.16
C GLY A 88 10.55 -10.26 -0.57
N GLY A 89 9.72 -9.74 0.33
CA GLY A 89 9.90 -8.41 0.92
C GLY A 89 11.27 -8.20 1.57
N PRO A 90 11.68 -9.03 2.54
CA PRO A 90 13.00 -8.94 3.15
C PRO A 90 14.16 -9.12 2.17
N ILE A 91 14.02 -10.03 1.21
CA ILE A 91 15.02 -10.26 0.17
C ILE A 91 15.17 -9.03 -0.71
N PHE A 92 14.05 -8.43 -1.14
CA PHE A 92 14.05 -7.20 -1.91
C PHE A 92 14.68 -6.03 -1.13
N GLY A 93 14.36 -5.88 0.15
CA GLY A 93 14.96 -4.88 1.02
C GLY A 93 16.48 -5.00 1.10
N ARG A 94 17.00 -6.22 1.26
CA ARG A 94 18.45 -6.50 1.24
C ARG A 94 19.09 -6.14 -0.10
N LEU A 95 18.48 -6.52 -1.19
CA LEU A 95 18.97 -6.19 -2.53
C LEU A 95 18.99 -4.67 -2.75
N ALA A 96 17.97 -3.96 -2.27
CA ALA A 96 17.94 -2.51 -2.31
C ALA A 96 19.06 -1.86 -1.50
N ASP A 97 19.41 -2.42 -0.35
CA ASP A 97 20.49 -1.92 0.49
C ASP A 97 21.88 -2.22 -0.10
N GLN A 98 22.06 -3.39 -0.72
CA GLN A 98 23.34 -3.81 -1.31
C GLN A 98 23.62 -3.15 -2.67
N PHE A 99 22.63 -3.15 -3.57
CA PHE A 99 22.79 -2.72 -4.98
C PHE A 99 22.22 -1.33 -5.27
N GLY A 100 21.57 -0.71 -4.31
CA GLY A 100 20.96 0.60 -4.44
C GLY A 100 19.50 0.57 -4.92
N THR A 101 18.83 1.68 -4.73
CA THR A 101 17.39 1.81 -4.98
C THR A 101 17.04 1.71 -6.46
N ARG A 102 17.90 2.22 -7.35
CA ARG A 102 17.72 2.09 -8.80
C ARG A 102 17.69 0.63 -9.24
N ALA A 103 18.67 -0.17 -8.82
CA ALA A 103 18.73 -1.58 -9.15
C ALA A 103 17.52 -2.34 -8.60
N ALA A 104 17.07 -2.01 -7.40
CA ALA A 104 15.89 -2.59 -6.79
C ALA A 104 14.60 -2.26 -7.57
N LEU A 105 14.41 -1.02 -8.00
CA LEU A 105 13.26 -0.64 -8.84
C LEU A 105 13.29 -1.33 -10.21
N ILE A 106 14.46 -1.42 -10.83
CA ILE A 106 14.62 -2.13 -12.10
C ILE A 106 14.27 -3.60 -11.93
N LEU A 107 14.72 -4.25 -10.86
CA LEU A 107 14.38 -5.63 -10.53
C LEU A 107 12.87 -5.81 -10.33
N SER A 108 12.23 -4.92 -9.60
CA SER A 108 10.77 -4.95 -9.40
C SER A 108 10.01 -4.84 -10.72
N CYS A 109 10.36 -3.87 -11.56
CA CYS A 109 9.70 -3.66 -12.85
C CYS A 109 9.98 -4.81 -13.83
N ALA A 110 11.20 -5.34 -13.86
CA ALA A 110 11.55 -6.50 -14.67
C ALA A 110 10.80 -7.76 -14.23
N SER A 111 10.66 -7.95 -12.92
CA SER A 111 9.85 -9.05 -12.36
C SER A 111 8.36 -8.88 -12.69
N GLY A 112 7.85 -7.66 -12.67
CA GLY A 112 6.51 -7.34 -13.15
C GLY A 112 6.33 -7.70 -14.64
N SER A 113 7.30 -7.41 -15.46
CA SER A 113 7.31 -7.80 -16.88
C SER A 113 7.26 -9.32 -17.05
N ALA A 114 8.07 -10.06 -16.29
CA ALA A 114 8.06 -11.53 -16.31
C ALA A 114 6.72 -12.10 -15.82
N PHE A 115 6.14 -11.50 -14.78
CA PHE A 115 4.83 -11.86 -14.25
C PHE A 115 3.73 -11.75 -15.33
N PHE A 116 3.65 -10.62 -16.01
CA PHE A 116 2.66 -10.41 -17.06
C PHE A 116 2.92 -11.25 -18.31
N LEU A 117 4.18 -11.48 -18.64
CA LEU A 117 4.53 -12.39 -19.74
C LEU A 117 4.04 -13.82 -19.46
N LEU A 118 4.34 -14.35 -18.29
CA LEU A 118 3.90 -15.69 -17.89
C LEU A 118 2.37 -15.78 -17.80
N MET A 119 1.73 -14.72 -17.30
CA MET A 119 0.26 -14.63 -17.26
C MET A 119 -0.34 -14.64 -18.67
N SER A 120 0.27 -13.95 -19.63
CA SER A 120 -0.21 -13.88 -21.02
C SER A 120 -0.17 -15.21 -21.76
N ILE A 121 0.74 -16.11 -21.38
CA ILE A 121 0.85 -17.45 -21.96
C ILE A 121 0.18 -18.54 -21.11
N SER A 122 -0.51 -18.18 -20.04
CA SER A 122 -1.18 -19.11 -19.13
C SER A 122 -2.43 -19.68 -19.76
N THR A 123 -2.30 -20.87 -20.37
CA THR A 123 -3.40 -21.62 -20.98
C THR A 123 -3.86 -22.79 -20.13
N SER A 124 -3.20 -23.07 -19.00
CA SER A 124 -3.52 -24.12 -18.07
C SER A 124 -3.36 -23.66 -16.63
N ILE A 125 -3.97 -24.37 -15.67
CA ILE A 125 -3.87 -24.06 -14.23
C ILE A 125 -2.42 -24.08 -13.74
N PRO A 126 -1.58 -25.11 -14.05
CA PRO A 126 -0.17 -25.10 -13.64
C PRO A 126 0.62 -23.88 -14.14
N LEU A 127 0.39 -23.44 -15.38
CA LEU A 127 1.03 -22.24 -15.92
C LEU A 127 0.56 -20.97 -15.20
N LEU A 128 -0.70 -20.91 -14.82
CA LEU A 128 -1.25 -19.78 -14.06
C LEU A 128 -0.59 -19.67 -12.68
N PHE A 129 -0.40 -20.76 -11.97
CA PHE A 129 0.36 -20.78 -10.71
C PHE A 129 1.84 -20.41 -10.91
N LEU A 130 2.47 -20.91 -11.97
CA LEU A 130 3.85 -20.55 -12.31
C LEU A 130 4.02 -19.06 -12.58
N SER A 131 3.00 -18.40 -13.15
CA SER A 131 3.01 -16.95 -13.42
C SER A 131 3.11 -16.10 -12.16
N ARG A 132 2.84 -16.67 -10.99
CA ARG A 132 2.96 -15.96 -9.68
C ARG A 132 4.40 -15.88 -9.17
N LEU A 133 5.33 -16.72 -9.62
CA LEU A 133 6.71 -16.76 -9.10
C LEU A 133 7.45 -15.42 -9.16
N PRO A 134 7.37 -14.60 -10.22
CA PRO A 134 8.03 -13.31 -10.25
C PRO A 134 7.53 -12.33 -9.17
N ALA A 135 6.39 -12.59 -8.55
CA ALA A 135 5.85 -11.74 -7.46
C ALA A 135 6.79 -11.63 -6.25
N VAL A 136 7.74 -12.55 -6.09
CA VAL A 136 8.81 -12.48 -5.06
C VAL A 136 9.55 -11.15 -5.10
N PHE A 137 9.77 -10.57 -6.27
CA PHE A 137 10.51 -9.32 -6.44
C PHE A 137 9.64 -8.13 -6.83
N MET A 138 8.34 -8.28 -6.89
CA MET A 138 7.41 -7.21 -7.25
C MET A 138 7.08 -6.30 -6.05
N HIS A 139 8.01 -5.43 -5.69
CA HIS A 139 7.91 -4.51 -4.55
C HIS A 139 8.20 -3.06 -4.96
N GLY A 140 7.59 -2.59 -6.04
CA GLY A 140 7.83 -1.25 -6.56
C GLY A 140 7.35 -0.13 -5.65
N LEU A 141 6.23 -0.31 -4.95
CA LEU A 141 5.76 0.68 -3.98
C LEU A 141 6.76 0.89 -2.82
N PRO A 142 7.25 -0.15 -2.13
CA PRO A 142 8.35 0.01 -1.17
C PRO A 142 9.61 0.61 -1.77
N GLY A 143 9.96 0.27 -3.00
CA GLY A 143 11.09 0.85 -3.71
C GLY A 143 10.92 2.35 -3.96
N ALA A 144 9.76 2.78 -4.40
CA ALA A 144 9.42 4.20 -4.57
C ALA A 144 9.41 4.95 -3.23
N GLN A 145 8.88 4.36 -2.18
CA GLN A 145 8.93 4.92 -0.82
C GLN A 145 10.36 5.17 -0.36
N LYS A 146 11.27 4.24 -0.64
CA LYS A 146 12.69 4.38 -0.30
C LYS A 146 13.35 5.52 -1.08
N VAL A 147 13.11 5.66 -2.37
CA VAL A 147 13.60 6.78 -3.18
C VAL A 147 13.14 8.11 -2.60
N ILE A 148 11.86 8.24 -2.31
CA ILE A 148 11.26 9.46 -1.79
C ILE A 148 11.82 9.79 -0.40
N THR A 149 11.96 8.80 0.46
CA THR A 149 12.51 8.95 1.81
C THR A 149 13.95 9.42 1.77
N ASP A 150 14.77 8.87 0.88
CA ASP A 150 16.18 9.22 0.76
C ASP A 150 16.39 10.62 0.18
N LEU A 151 15.45 11.14 -0.61
CA LEU A 151 15.55 12.46 -1.26
C LEU A 151 14.81 13.58 -0.51
N THR A 152 14.01 13.26 0.52
CA THR A 152 13.27 14.25 1.29
C THR A 152 13.86 14.49 2.67
N ALA A 153 13.83 15.75 3.12
CA ALA A 153 14.18 16.12 4.48
C ALA A 153 13.16 15.49 5.47
N PRO A 154 13.56 15.15 6.72
CA PRO A 154 12.66 14.56 7.70
C PRO A 154 11.38 15.37 7.94
N SER A 155 11.44 16.71 7.88
CA SER A 155 10.29 17.60 8.02
C SER A 155 9.28 17.52 6.89
N GLN A 156 9.72 17.17 5.66
CA GLN A 156 8.89 17.09 4.46
C GLN A 156 8.49 15.65 4.09
N ARG A 157 9.06 14.68 4.78
CA ARG A 157 8.89 13.25 4.47
C ARG A 157 7.46 12.78 4.59
N ALA A 158 6.75 13.21 5.63
CA ALA A 158 5.35 12.84 5.85
C ALA A 158 4.44 13.32 4.70
N ASP A 159 4.64 14.55 4.23
CA ASP A 159 3.89 15.10 3.10
C ASP A 159 4.21 14.37 1.79
N ALA A 160 5.49 14.12 1.52
CA ALA A 160 5.92 13.40 0.33
C ALA A 160 5.40 11.96 0.29
N LEU A 161 5.43 11.23 1.41
CA LEU A 161 4.85 9.90 1.51
C LEU A 161 3.32 9.91 1.46
N GLY A 162 2.68 10.96 1.96
CA GLY A 162 1.23 11.15 1.84
C GLY A 162 0.77 11.26 0.39
N LYS A 163 1.57 11.87 -0.49
CA LYS A 163 1.30 11.93 -1.94
C LYS A 163 1.33 10.56 -2.62
N LEU A 164 2.07 9.59 -2.09
CA LEU A 164 1.98 8.20 -2.55
C LEU A 164 0.60 7.58 -2.31
N GLY A 165 -0.10 8.00 -1.27
CA GLY A 165 -1.49 7.59 -1.03
C GLY A 165 -2.43 8.06 -2.14
N LEU A 166 -2.22 9.28 -2.68
CA LEU A 166 -2.94 9.76 -3.85
C LEU A 166 -2.60 8.96 -5.11
N CYS A 167 -1.32 8.65 -5.32
CA CYS A 167 -0.87 7.78 -6.42
C CYS A 167 -1.52 6.39 -6.34
N PHE A 168 -1.65 5.86 -5.14
CA PHE A 168 -2.33 4.59 -4.88
C PHE A 168 -3.82 4.66 -5.30
N GLY A 169 -4.54 5.68 -4.87
CA GLY A 169 -5.94 5.89 -5.26
C GLY A 169 -6.12 6.06 -6.78
N ILE A 170 -5.29 6.86 -7.42
CA ILE A 170 -5.29 7.05 -8.88
C ILE A 170 -5.01 5.72 -9.60
N GLY A 171 -4.03 4.96 -9.12
CA GLY A 171 -3.67 3.66 -9.67
C GLY A 171 -4.83 2.65 -9.60
N ILE A 172 -5.53 2.59 -8.47
CA ILE A 172 -6.72 1.74 -8.31
C ILE A 172 -7.80 2.12 -9.34
N ILE A 173 -8.13 3.39 -9.43
CA ILE A 173 -9.20 3.89 -10.32
C ILE A 173 -8.87 3.56 -11.77
N ILE A 174 -7.70 3.96 -12.23
CA ILE A 174 -7.28 3.76 -13.63
C ILE A 174 -7.10 2.28 -13.94
N GLY A 175 -6.40 1.55 -13.10
CA GLY A 175 -6.09 0.14 -13.33
C GLY A 175 -7.34 -0.73 -13.38
N SER A 176 -8.24 -0.57 -12.43
CA SER A 176 -9.48 -1.35 -12.37
C SER A 176 -10.41 -1.05 -13.55
N ALA A 177 -10.58 0.22 -13.89
CA ALA A 177 -11.42 0.62 -15.03
C ALA A 177 -10.83 0.14 -16.36
N LEU A 178 -9.54 0.37 -16.59
CA LEU A 178 -8.85 -0.07 -17.80
C LEU A 178 -8.85 -1.59 -17.93
N GLY A 179 -8.59 -2.33 -16.86
CA GLY A 179 -8.63 -3.79 -16.88
C GLY A 179 -9.96 -4.33 -17.33
N GLY A 180 -11.05 -3.79 -16.81
CA GLY A 180 -12.40 -4.15 -17.22
C GLY A 180 -12.70 -3.81 -18.68
N VAL A 181 -12.43 -2.59 -19.12
CA VAL A 181 -12.69 -2.13 -20.49
C VAL A 181 -11.84 -2.89 -21.51
N LEU A 182 -10.55 -3.04 -21.26
CA LEU A 182 -9.63 -3.70 -22.20
C LEU A 182 -9.94 -5.19 -22.32
N SER A 183 -10.26 -5.87 -21.23
CA SER A 183 -10.62 -7.29 -21.28
C SER A 183 -11.92 -7.55 -22.03
N THR A 184 -12.88 -6.65 -21.92
CA THR A 184 -14.16 -6.76 -22.62
C THR A 184 -14.03 -6.48 -24.11
N LYS A 185 -13.24 -5.45 -24.50
CA LYS A 185 -13.11 -5.04 -25.90
C LYS A 185 -12.13 -5.90 -26.71
N PHE A 186 -11.02 -6.32 -26.11
CA PHE A 186 -9.91 -6.93 -26.81
C PHE A 186 -9.59 -8.36 -26.34
N GLY A 187 -10.33 -8.87 -25.38
CA GLY A 187 -10.12 -10.21 -24.81
C GLY A 187 -9.39 -10.18 -23.46
N ILE A 188 -9.52 -11.28 -22.73
CA ILE A 188 -9.07 -11.43 -21.35
C ILE A 188 -7.53 -11.34 -21.19
N PHE A 189 -6.78 -11.66 -22.22
CA PHE A 189 -5.31 -11.59 -22.22
C PHE A 189 -4.76 -10.22 -22.59
N PHE A 190 -5.57 -9.32 -23.17
CA PHE A 190 -5.08 -8.02 -23.60
C PHE A 190 -4.54 -7.15 -22.46
N PRO A 191 -5.18 -7.08 -21.28
CA PRO A 191 -4.61 -6.36 -20.12
C PRO A 191 -3.25 -6.88 -19.70
N THR A 192 -2.97 -8.18 -19.88
CA THR A 192 -1.66 -8.75 -19.58
C THR A 192 -0.56 -8.23 -20.53
N TYR A 193 -0.87 -8.04 -21.81
CA TYR A 193 0.06 -7.42 -22.75
C TYR A 193 0.33 -5.96 -22.41
N VAL A 194 -0.70 -5.22 -22.01
CA VAL A 194 -0.55 -3.82 -21.56
C VAL A 194 0.32 -3.76 -20.31
N GLY A 195 0.11 -4.64 -19.34
CA GLY A 195 0.95 -4.76 -18.15
C GLY A 195 2.41 -5.09 -18.47
N LEU A 196 2.65 -6.01 -19.40
CA LEU A 196 3.99 -6.37 -19.88
C LEU A 196 4.71 -5.15 -20.50
N VAL A 197 4.09 -4.50 -21.45
CA VAL A 197 4.67 -3.32 -22.13
C VAL A 197 4.87 -2.19 -21.15
N GLY A 198 3.90 -1.92 -20.27
CA GLY A 198 3.99 -0.87 -19.27
C GLY A 198 5.13 -1.10 -18.25
N ASN A 199 5.34 -2.33 -17.80
CA ASN A 199 6.46 -2.66 -16.92
C ASN A 199 7.83 -2.56 -17.64
N LEU A 200 7.90 -2.91 -18.90
CA LEU A 200 9.12 -2.68 -19.70
C LEU A 200 9.42 -1.19 -19.86
N ILE A 201 8.40 -0.35 -20.05
CA ILE A 201 8.54 1.11 -20.07
C ILE A 201 9.03 1.59 -18.70
N ASN A 202 8.51 1.07 -17.59
CA ASN A 202 8.98 1.41 -16.25
C ASN A 202 10.45 1.03 -16.02
N VAL A 203 10.91 -0.09 -16.55
CA VAL A 203 12.33 -0.47 -16.52
C VAL A 203 13.19 0.60 -17.20
N VAL A 204 12.80 1.04 -18.39
CA VAL A 204 13.51 2.09 -19.13
C VAL A 204 13.49 3.42 -18.36
N ILE A 205 12.34 3.81 -17.82
CA ILE A 205 12.21 5.03 -17.01
C ILE A 205 13.12 4.97 -15.79
N ALA A 206 13.15 3.85 -15.07
CA ALA A 206 14.01 3.67 -13.91
C ALA A 206 15.51 3.72 -14.29
N MET A 207 15.89 3.15 -15.43
CA MET A 207 17.28 3.21 -15.92
C MET A 207 17.72 4.61 -16.28
N VAL A 208 16.85 5.39 -16.89
CA VAL A 208 17.20 6.72 -17.43
C VAL A 208 17.13 7.82 -16.37
N TRP A 209 16.08 7.79 -15.53
CA TRP A 209 15.73 8.92 -14.66
C TRP A 209 16.09 8.73 -13.19
N ILE A 210 16.22 7.51 -12.71
CA ILE A 210 16.62 7.24 -11.32
C ILE A 210 18.15 7.18 -11.23
N PRO A 211 18.81 8.00 -10.41
CA PRO A 211 20.27 7.99 -10.28
C PRO A 211 20.77 6.74 -9.54
N VAL A 212 21.97 6.30 -9.86
CA VAL A 212 22.62 5.11 -9.25
C VAL A 212 22.83 5.31 -7.75
N GLN A 213 23.17 6.52 -7.33
CA GLN A 213 23.35 6.88 -5.92
C GLN A 213 22.31 7.95 -5.55
N VAL A 214 21.29 7.52 -4.80
CA VAL A 214 20.23 8.40 -4.29
C VAL A 214 20.68 9.08 -2.99
N LYS A 215 21.58 8.45 -2.22
CA LYS A 215 22.08 8.94 -0.93
C LYS A 215 23.57 9.29 -1.03
N PRO A 216 24.02 10.49 -0.55
CA PRO A 216 25.43 10.71 -0.30
C PRO A 216 25.91 9.66 0.72
N LYS A 217 27.06 9.04 0.47
CA LYS A 217 27.70 8.20 1.48
C LYS A 217 27.93 9.05 2.75
N SER A 218 27.05 8.93 3.72
CA SER A 218 27.36 9.36 5.08
C SER A 218 28.22 8.27 5.71
N ASP A 219 29.42 8.64 6.13
CA ASP A 219 30.37 7.80 6.89
C ASP A 219 29.85 7.49 8.31
N HIS A 220 28.62 7.06 8.43
CA HIS A 220 28.15 6.48 9.65
C HIS A 220 28.22 4.96 9.50
N HIS A 221 29.14 4.37 10.23
CA HIS A 221 29.18 2.96 10.57
C HIS A 221 27.75 2.50 10.86
N VAL A 222 27.11 1.88 9.89
CA VAL A 222 25.92 1.08 10.11
C VAL A 222 26.41 -0.09 10.95
N THR A 223 26.06 -0.08 12.20
CA THR A 223 26.23 -1.24 13.09
C THR A 223 25.55 -2.43 12.40
N GLU A 224 26.37 -3.35 11.97
CA GLU A 224 26.03 -4.60 11.28
C GLU A 224 25.28 -5.58 12.17
N ASN A 225 24.20 -5.20 12.82
CA ASN A 225 23.36 -6.15 13.56
C ASN A 225 21.95 -5.59 13.86
N SER A 226 21.29 -5.01 12.86
CA SER A 226 19.84 -4.91 12.92
C SER A 226 19.23 -6.10 12.17
N ASN A 227 18.98 -7.18 12.86
CA ASN A 227 18.00 -8.17 12.45
C ASN A 227 16.67 -7.41 12.29
N VAL A 228 16.29 -7.10 11.05
CA VAL A 228 15.17 -6.23 10.67
C VAL A 228 13.81 -6.74 11.23
N PHE A 229 13.75 -8.00 11.64
CA PHE A 229 12.65 -8.60 12.38
C PHE A 229 13.17 -9.54 13.47
N SER A 230 13.56 -8.97 14.61
CA SER A 230 13.78 -9.76 15.82
C SER A 230 12.41 -9.99 16.49
N ILE A 231 11.98 -11.26 16.57
CA ILE A 231 10.78 -11.66 17.34
C ILE A 231 10.86 -11.13 18.77
N ARG A 232 12.06 -11.02 19.32
CA ARG A 232 12.31 -10.46 20.65
C ARG A 232 11.90 -8.99 20.76
N GLU A 233 12.16 -8.18 19.74
CA GLU A 233 11.73 -6.76 19.69
C GLU A 233 10.22 -6.63 19.58
N ILE A 234 9.59 -7.44 18.74
CA ILE A 234 8.13 -7.48 18.62
C ILE A 234 7.49 -7.81 19.97
N LEU A 235 7.98 -8.84 20.65
CA LEU A 235 7.49 -9.24 21.97
C LEU A 235 7.72 -8.15 23.03
N ARG A 236 8.85 -7.43 22.96
CA ARG A 236 9.13 -6.30 23.82
C ARG A 236 8.10 -5.19 23.65
N LEU A 237 7.81 -4.80 22.42
CA LEU A 237 6.84 -3.74 22.12
C LEU A 237 5.41 -4.12 22.51
N MET A 238 5.03 -5.38 22.36
CA MET A 238 3.71 -5.87 22.75
C MET A 238 3.46 -5.83 24.27
N LYS A 239 4.51 -5.72 25.08
CA LYS A 239 4.40 -5.62 26.55
C LYS A 239 4.07 -4.21 27.04
N PHE A 240 4.17 -3.18 26.19
CA PHE A 240 3.74 -1.84 26.58
C PHE A 240 2.24 -1.78 26.88
N PRO A 241 1.82 -0.97 27.87
CA PRO A 241 0.40 -0.88 28.26
C PRO A 241 -0.50 -0.48 27.09
N GLY A 242 -1.55 -1.25 26.84
CA GLY A 242 -2.54 -1.00 25.82
C GLY A 242 -2.14 -1.42 24.39
N VAL A 243 -0.90 -1.77 24.13
CA VAL A 243 -0.42 -2.14 22.79
C VAL A 243 -1.03 -3.46 22.32
N MET A 244 -0.97 -4.49 23.16
CA MET A 244 -1.51 -5.81 22.80
C MET A 244 -3.02 -5.76 22.55
N GLU A 245 -3.77 -5.08 23.39
CA GLU A 245 -5.22 -4.95 23.29
C GLU A 245 -5.64 -4.25 22.00
N VAL A 246 -5.03 -3.11 21.69
CA VAL A 246 -5.33 -2.35 20.48
C VAL A 246 -4.88 -3.10 19.22
N PHE A 247 -3.74 -3.78 19.27
CA PHE A 247 -3.27 -4.61 18.17
C PHE A 247 -4.21 -5.78 17.88
N ILE A 248 -4.69 -6.46 18.92
CA ILE A 248 -5.70 -7.52 18.78
C ILE A 248 -6.98 -6.96 18.14
N VAL A 249 -7.46 -5.81 18.60
CA VAL A 249 -8.64 -5.15 17.99
C VAL A 249 -8.39 -4.87 16.52
N LYS A 250 -7.22 -4.34 16.16
CA LYS A 250 -6.85 -4.06 14.76
C LYS A 250 -6.90 -5.32 13.90
N VAL A 251 -6.28 -6.40 14.35
CA VAL A 251 -6.20 -7.65 13.60
C VAL A 251 -7.58 -8.29 13.46
N PHE A 252 -8.30 -8.46 14.56
CA PHE A 252 -9.59 -9.17 14.55
C PHE A 252 -10.72 -8.36 13.90
N ALA A 253 -10.74 -7.04 14.03
CA ALA A 253 -11.71 -6.21 13.33
C ALA A 253 -11.46 -6.17 11.81
N GLY A 254 -10.19 -6.15 11.42
CA GLY A 254 -9.80 -6.11 10.01
C GLY A 254 -9.88 -7.45 9.29
N LEU A 255 -9.87 -8.59 10.00
CA LEU A 255 -9.81 -9.91 9.39
C LEU A 255 -11.06 -10.22 8.53
N PRO A 256 -12.30 -10.14 9.03
CA PRO A 256 -13.48 -10.47 8.22
C PRO A 256 -13.61 -9.61 6.98
N ILE A 257 -13.39 -8.31 7.10
CA ILE A 257 -13.46 -7.40 5.95
C ILE A 257 -12.29 -7.63 5.00
N GLY A 258 -11.12 -7.97 5.51
CA GLY A 258 -9.97 -8.35 4.71
C GLY A 258 -10.24 -9.60 3.87
N LEU A 259 -10.86 -10.62 4.43
CA LEU A 259 -11.31 -11.81 3.71
C LEU A 259 -12.29 -11.46 2.58
N PHE A 260 -13.27 -10.63 2.87
CA PHE A 260 -14.24 -10.17 1.88
C PHE A 260 -13.57 -9.39 0.74
N LEU A 261 -12.70 -8.44 1.05
CA LEU A 261 -12.01 -7.62 0.05
C LEU A 261 -11.06 -8.43 -0.82
N ILE A 262 -10.39 -9.43 -0.26
CA ILE A 262 -9.54 -10.36 -1.02
C ILE A 262 -10.37 -11.19 -1.99
N MET A 263 -11.53 -11.66 -1.57
CA MET A 263 -12.45 -12.46 -2.38
C MET A 263 -13.40 -11.62 -3.24
N PHE A 264 -13.34 -10.29 -3.14
CA PHE A 264 -14.27 -9.38 -3.80
C PHE A 264 -14.33 -9.57 -5.31
N SER A 265 -13.20 -9.81 -5.96
CA SER A 265 -13.17 -10.01 -7.40
C SER A 265 -13.98 -11.22 -7.84
N ILE A 266 -13.88 -12.33 -7.13
CA ILE A 266 -14.67 -13.53 -7.45
C ILE A 266 -16.14 -13.38 -7.02
N ILE A 267 -16.41 -12.66 -5.93
CA ILE A 267 -17.76 -12.34 -5.47
C ILE A 267 -18.47 -11.46 -6.50
N SER A 268 -17.80 -10.46 -7.06
CA SER A 268 -18.39 -9.59 -8.09
C SER A 268 -18.73 -10.37 -9.36
N MET A 269 -17.92 -11.33 -9.74
CA MET A 269 -18.17 -12.19 -10.90
C MET A 269 -19.30 -13.19 -10.66
N ASP A 270 -19.24 -13.94 -9.55
CA ASP A 270 -20.15 -15.08 -9.29
C ASP A 270 -21.45 -14.67 -8.60
N PHE A 271 -21.37 -13.85 -7.57
CA PHE A 271 -22.53 -13.48 -6.75
C PHE A 271 -23.33 -12.33 -7.38
N PHE A 272 -22.64 -11.26 -7.81
CA PHE A 272 -23.29 -10.13 -8.46
C PHE A 272 -23.51 -10.34 -9.95
N GLY A 273 -22.86 -11.34 -10.57
CA GLY A 273 -22.99 -11.63 -11.99
C GLY A 273 -22.44 -10.51 -12.91
N LEU A 274 -21.45 -9.76 -12.43
CA LEU A 274 -20.87 -8.65 -13.17
C LEU A 274 -19.90 -9.12 -14.23
N GLU A 275 -19.90 -8.42 -15.38
CA GLU A 275 -18.85 -8.54 -16.37
C GLU A 275 -17.55 -7.85 -15.89
N ALA A 276 -16.43 -8.13 -16.57
CA ALA A 276 -15.13 -7.58 -16.19
C ALA A 276 -15.11 -6.04 -16.18
N VAL A 277 -15.79 -5.39 -17.11
CA VAL A 277 -15.89 -3.93 -17.16
C VAL A 277 -16.70 -3.37 -15.99
N GLU A 278 -17.79 -4.01 -15.65
CA GLU A 278 -18.66 -3.60 -14.53
C GLU A 278 -17.95 -3.80 -13.19
N SER A 279 -17.23 -4.92 -13.02
CA SER A 279 -16.40 -5.19 -11.87
C SER A 279 -15.27 -4.16 -11.71
N GLY A 280 -14.63 -3.78 -12.84
CA GLY A 280 -13.63 -2.72 -12.86
C GLY A 280 -14.18 -1.36 -12.44
N TYR A 281 -15.36 -1.01 -12.87
CA TYR A 281 -16.03 0.23 -12.45
C TYR A 281 -16.40 0.21 -10.97
N LEU A 282 -16.84 -0.93 -10.45
CA LEU A 282 -17.14 -1.08 -9.03
C LEU A 282 -15.91 -0.92 -8.15
N MET A 283 -14.77 -1.48 -8.54
CA MET A 283 -13.49 -1.26 -7.85
C MET A 283 -13.03 0.19 -7.94
N SER A 284 -13.22 0.85 -9.08
CA SER A 284 -12.93 2.28 -9.24
C SER A 284 -13.81 3.14 -8.34
N TYR A 285 -15.09 2.81 -8.21
CA TYR A 285 -16.01 3.45 -7.27
C TYR A 285 -15.51 3.35 -5.82
N PHE A 286 -15.03 2.17 -5.40
CA PHE A 286 -14.41 1.98 -4.08
C PHE A 286 -13.18 2.87 -3.91
N GLY A 287 -12.32 2.96 -4.92
CA GLY A 287 -11.14 3.82 -4.91
C GLY A 287 -11.47 5.30 -4.78
N VAL A 288 -12.50 5.79 -5.49
CA VAL A 288 -12.99 7.19 -5.39
C VAL A 288 -13.54 7.47 -3.99
N LEU A 289 -14.35 6.57 -3.45
CA LEU A 289 -14.86 6.70 -2.08
C LEU A 289 -13.73 6.76 -1.06
N GLN A 290 -12.72 5.92 -1.20
CA GLN A 290 -11.57 5.91 -0.30
C GLN A 290 -10.82 7.24 -0.33
N MET A 291 -10.57 7.81 -1.50
CA MET A 291 -9.90 9.11 -1.63
C MET A 291 -10.72 10.23 -0.97
N ILE A 292 -12.02 10.28 -1.22
CA ILE A 292 -12.90 11.32 -0.68
C ILE A 292 -13.03 11.18 0.84
N ILE A 293 -13.34 10.00 1.34
CA ILE A 293 -13.60 9.77 2.76
C ILE A 293 -12.31 9.90 3.57
N GLN A 294 -11.22 9.30 3.12
CA GLN A 294 -9.92 9.40 3.79
C GLN A 294 -9.42 10.85 3.82
N GLY A 295 -9.55 11.57 2.73
CA GLY A 295 -9.07 12.94 2.63
C GLY A 295 -9.92 13.96 3.38
N LEU A 296 -11.23 13.85 3.30
CA LEU A 296 -12.14 14.89 3.82
C LEU A 296 -12.76 14.53 5.17
N VAL A 297 -13.18 13.28 5.38
CA VAL A 297 -13.95 12.89 6.57
C VAL A 297 -13.03 12.45 7.70
N VAL A 298 -12.14 11.51 7.46
CA VAL A 298 -11.24 10.95 8.47
C VAL A 298 -10.33 12.03 9.04
N GLY A 299 -9.73 12.85 8.19
CA GLY A 299 -8.85 13.94 8.61
C GLY A 299 -9.54 14.99 9.50
N LYS A 300 -10.82 15.29 9.26
CA LYS A 300 -11.59 16.21 10.12
C LYS A 300 -11.96 15.57 11.45
N LEU A 301 -12.44 14.33 11.44
CA LEU A 301 -12.87 13.65 12.66
C LEU A 301 -11.71 13.39 13.62
N THR A 302 -10.53 13.08 13.12
CA THR A 302 -9.34 12.88 13.98
C THR A 302 -8.90 14.14 14.71
N LYS A 303 -9.25 15.33 14.20
CA LYS A 303 -8.97 16.61 14.86
C LYS A 303 -9.99 16.97 15.94
N HIS A 304 -11.22 16.50 15.84
CA HIS A 304 -12.31 16.92 16.71
C HIS A 304 -12.74 15.89 17.76
N CYS A 305 -12.42 14.62 17.55
CA CYS A 305 -12.82 13.52 18.41
C CYS A 305 -11.61 12.84 19.06
N THR A 306 -11.82 12.24 20.24
CA THR A 306 -10.78 11.45 20.92
C THR A 306 -10.54 10.12 20.22
N ASP A 307 -9.33 9.60 20.33
CA ASP A 307 -8.95 8.31 19.73
C ASP A 307 -9.85 7.16 20.21
N ARG A 308 -10.21 7.16 21.49
CA ARG A 308 -11.12 6.15 22.08
C ARG A 308 -12.51 6.19 21.45
N THR A 309 -13.08 7.37 21.28
CA THR A 309 -14.40 7.54 20.65
C THR A 309 -14.37 7.10 19.20
N LEU A 310 -13.34 7.46 18.47
CA LEU A 310 -13.19 7.07 17.05
C LEU A 310 -12.96 5.57 16.89
N LEU A 311 -12.20 4.94 17.78
CA LEU A 311 -12.02 3.49 17.77
C LEU A 311 -13.35 2.75 18.00
N ARG A 312 -14.12 3.18 18.98
CA ARG A 312 -15.46 2.63 19.25
C ARG A 312 -16.41 2.84 18.08
N LEU A 313 -16.40 4.03 17.50
CA LEU A 313 -17.23 4.36 16.34
C LEU A 313 -16.89 3.48 15.13
N SER A 314 -15.62 3.30 14.84
CA SER A 314 -15.19 2.45 13.70
C SER A 314 -15.64 0.99 13.88
N ILE A 315 -15.52 0.43 15.07
CA ILE A 315 -15.98 -0.93 15.37
C ILE A 315 -17.50 -1.06 15.29
N PHE A 316 -18.23 -0.08 15.80
CA PHE A 316 -19.69 -0.04 15.71
C PHE A 316 -20.15 0.02 14.25
N VAL A 317 -19.55 0.88 13.44
CA VAL A 317 -19.85 0.99 12.01
C VAL A 317 -19.50 -0.31 11.28
N PHE A 318 -18.41 -0.98 11.62
CA PHE A 318 -18.09 -2.30 11.07
C PHE A 318 -19.14 -3.36 11.40
N ALA A 319 -19.67 -3.34 12.60
CA ALA A 319 -20.77 -4.25 12.96
C ALA A 319 -22.02 -4.01 12.10
N GLY A 320 -22.38 -2.74 11.89
CA GLY A 320 -23.48 -2.36 11.00
C GLY A 320 -23.23 -2.74 9.54
N VAL A 321 -22.01 -2.57 9.06
CA VAL A 321 -21.57 -3.01 7.72
C VAL A 321 -21.68 -4.53 7.59
N GLY A 322 -21.32 -5.29 8.61
CA GLY A 322 -21.45 -6.73 8.64
C GLY A 322 -22.89 -7.18 8.49
N LEU A 323 -23.82 -6.53 9.20
CA LEU A 323 -25.26 -6.79 9.05
C LEU A 323 -25.74 -6.49 7.63
N GLY A 324 -25.35 -5.33 7.07
CA GLY A 324 -25.67 -4.97 5.70
C GLY A 324 -25.13 -5.97 4.67
N MET A 325 -23.90 -6.43 4.85
CA MET A 325 -23.29 -7.44 3.96
C MET A 325 -24.00 -8.80 4.07
N ALA A 326 -24.45 -9.20 5.24
CA ALA A 326 -25.22 -10.44 5.43
C ALA A 326 -26.57 -10.40 4.70
N LEU A 327 -27.17 -9.23 4.61
CA LEU A 327 -28.49 -9.02 4.00
C LEU A 327 -28.41 -8.56 2.53
N MET A 328 -27.25 -8.18 2.02
CA MET A 328 -27.12 -7.72 0.63
C MET A 328 -27.38 -8.86 -0.36
N ARG A 329 -28.04 -8.51 -1.48
CA ARG A 329 -28.36 -9.43 -2.57
C ARG A 329 -27.97 -8.90 -3.94
N THR A 330 -27.86 -7.59 -4.09
CA THR A 330 -27.57 -6.91 -5.36
C THR A 330 -26.33 -6.03 -5.23
N VAL A 331 -25.74 -5.68 -6.36
CA VAL A 331 -24.62 -4.76 -6.41
C VAL A 331 -24.96 -3.37 -5.88
N TRP A 332 -26.23 -2.94 -6.03
CA TRP A 332 -26.70 -1.64 -5.52
C TRP A 332 -26.71 -1.61 -3.99
N HIS A 333 -27.06 -2.70 -3.33
CA HIS A 333 -26.90 -2.84 -1.87
C HIS A 333 -25.44 -2.68 -1.47
N TYR A 334 -24.51 -3.31 -2.20
CA TYR A 334 -23.09 -3.17 -1.96
C TYR A 334 -22.62 -1.71 -2.15
N CYS A 335 -23.07 -1.01 -3.18
CA CYS A 335 -22.70 0.38 -3.41
C CYS A 335 -23.10 1.29 -2.24
N ILE A 336 -24.25 1.05 -1.61
CA ILE A 336 -24.69 1.78 -0.42
C ILE A 336 -23.84 1.40 0.80
N ILE A 337 -23.58 0.12 1.00
CA ILE A 337 -22.79 -0.40 2.12
C ILE A 337 -21.33 0.01 2.03
N ALA A 338 -20.80 0.21 0.83
CA ALA A 338 -19.41 0.60 0.58
C ALA A 338 -19.04 1.94 1.24
N VAL A 339 -19.97 2.87 1.38
CA VAL A 339 -19.72 4.18 2.01
C VAL A 339 -19.35 4.01 3.50
N PRO A 340 -20.17 3.41 4.37
CA PRO A 340 -19.77 3.17 5.75
C PRO A 340 -18.61 2.18 5.87
N LEU A 341 -18.47 1.22 4.95
CA LEU A 341 -17.36 0.27 4.90
C LEU A 341 -16.01 0.98 4.74
N VAL A 342 -15.90 1.84 3.75
CA VAL A 342 -14.68 2.60 3.49
C VAL A 342 -14.36 3.54 4.64
N PHE A 343 -15.37 4.19 5.21
CA PHE A 343 -15.21 5.03 6.39
C PHE A 343 -14.64 4.25 7.58
N ALA A 344 -15.26 3.14 7.94
CA ALA A 344 -14.82 2.33 9.07
C ALA A 344 -13.43 1.72 8.86
N PHE A 345 -13.15 1.25 7.65
CA PHE A 345 -11.84 0.69 7.29
C PHE A 345 -10.72 1.73 7.40
N GLY A 346 -10.91 2.89 6.81
CA GLY A 346 -9.93 3.98 6.88
C GLY A 346 -9.75 4.53 8.30
N MET A 347 -10.84 4.68 9.03
CA MET A 347 -10.82 5.15 10.42
C MET A 347 -10.11 4.14 11.34
N LEU A 348 -10.44 2.86 11.24
CA LEU A 348 -9.78 1.81 12.03
C LEU A 348 -8.26 1.81 11.81
N GLY A 349 -7.83 1.84 10.54
CA GLY A 349 -6.41 1.87 10.19
C GLY A 349 -5.71 3.08 10.80
N THR A 350 -6.24 4.27 10.57
CA THR A 350 -5.65 5.53 11.04
C THR A 350 -5.59 5.60 12.57
N ILE A 351 -6.67 5.27 13.26
CA ILE A 351 -6.76 5.39 14.71
C ILE A 351 -5.93 4.33 15.42
N THR A 352 -5.95 3.09 14.96
CA THR A 352 -5.13 2.03 15.58
C THR A 352 -3.64 2.29 15.41
N ASP A 353 -3.21 2.76 14.25
CA ASP A 353 -1.80 3.13 14.03
C ASP A 353 -1.40 4.33 14.88
N SER A 354 -2.27 5.32 15.02
CA SER A 354 -2.06 6.48 15.89
C SER A 354 -1.92 6.06 17.36
N ILE A 355 -2.84 5.26 17.87
CA ILE A 355 -2.81 4.78 19.26
C ILE A 355 -1.54 3.96 19.53
N LEU A 356 -1.22 3.03 18.64
CA LEU A 356 -0.08 2.14 18.82
C LEU A 356 1.25 2.89 18.77
N THR A 357 1.39 3.87 17.89
CA THR A 357 2.61 4.70 17.83
C THR A 357 2.76 5.63 19.02
N LYS A 358 1.66 6.10 19.62
CA LYS A 358 1.68 6.90 20.85
C LYS A 358 1.98 6.07 22.10
N ALA A 359 1.67 4.78 22.08
CA ALA A 359 1.85 3.88 23.23
C ALA A 359 3.28 3.39 23.40
N VAL A 360 4.12 3.53 22.40
CA VAL A 360 5.54 3.13 22.42
C VAL A 360 6.46 4.35 22.48
N PRO A 361 7.72 4.22 22.96
CA PRO A 361 8.70 5.30 22.92
C PRO A 361 8.94 5.82 21.50
N ALA A 362 9.30 7.09 21.36
CA ALA A 362 9.55 7.73 20.06
C ALA A 362 10.63 7.01 19.23
N SER A 363 11.62 6.39 19.88
CA SER A 363 12.64 5.59 19.22
C SER A 363 12.13 4.29 18.59
N ASP A 364 11.00 3.77 19.03
CA ASP A 364 10.40 2.50 18.59
C ASP A 364 9.21 2.68 17.64
N THR A 365 8.84 3.93 17.32
CA THR A 365 7.68 4.26 16.48
C THR A 365 7.79 3.62 15.08
N GLY A 366 8.97 3.67 14.48
CA GLY A 366 9.20 3.06 13.15
C GLY A 366 9.01 1.55 13.17
N THR A 367 9.52 0.87 14.21
CA THR A 367 9.34 -0.57 14.39
C THR A 367 7.87 -0.92 14.60
N MET A 368 7.14 -0.13 15.39
CA MET A 368 5.71 -0.34 15.62
C MET A 368 4.89 -0.17 14.33
N LEU A 369 5.18 0.85 13.53
CA LEU A 369 4.56 1.03 12.21
C LEU A 369 4.86 -0.14 11.26
N GLY A 370 6.08 -0.66 11.29
CA GLY A 370 6.46 -1.86 10.53
C GLY A 370 5.65 -3.09 10.93
N ILE A 371 5.42 -3.29 12.23
CA ILE A 371 4.57 -4.37 12.74
C ILE A 371 3.13 -4.18 12.28
N CYS A 372 2.59 -2.98 12.37
CA CYS A 372 1.25 -2.66 11.87
C CYS A 372 1.12 -2.91 10.37
N ALA A 373 2.12 -2.53 9.59
CA ALA A 373 2.14 -2.72 8.14
C ALA A 373 2.24 -4.20 7.73
N SER A 374 2.79 -5.08 8.55
CA SER A 374 2.91 -6.51 8.26
C SER A 374 1.59 -7.29 8.38
N VAL A 375 0.56 -6.71 8.97
CA VAL A 375 -0.79 -7.32 9.09
C VAL A 375 -1.41 -7.57 7.71
N GLN A 376 -1.29 -6.63 6.77
CA GLN A 376 -1.86 -6.80 5.42
C GLN A 376 -1.22 -7.96 4.62
N PRO A 377 0.12 -8.07 4.50
CA PRO A 377 0.73 -9.22 3.83
C PRO A 377 0.37 -10.55 4.48
N LEU A 378 0.28 -10.60 5.80
CA LEU A 378 -0.14 -11.80 6.52
C LEU A 378 -1.58 -12.18 6.18
N THR A 379 -2.49 -11.21 6.16
CA THR A 379 -3.89 -11.43 5.75
C THR A 379 -3.98 -11.89 4.29
N ARG A 380 -3.18 -11.33 3.39
CA ARG A 380 -3.09 -11.80 2.00
C ARG A 380 -2.55 -13.21 1.86
N THR A 381 -1.74 -13.67 2.80
CA THR A 381 -1.18 -15.02 2.80
C THR A 381 -2.21 -16.07 3.23
N VAL A 382 -2.90 -15.86 4.35
CA VAL A 382 -3.85 -16.83 4.92
C VAL A 382 -5.29 -16.59 4.49
N GLY A 383 -5.64 -15.35 4.22
CA GLY A 383 -7.00 -14.91 3.93
C GLY A 383 -7.62 -15.54 2.68
N PRO A 384 -6.94 -15.60 1.52
CA PRO A 384 -7.53 -16.14 0.30
C PRO A 384 -7.96 -17.59 0.40
N THR A 385 -7.18 -18.44 1.07
CA THR A 385 -7.54 -19.84 1.29
C THR A 385 -8.76 -19.96 2.20
N ILE A 386 -8.76 -19.26 3.32
CA ILE A 386 -9.89 -19.22 4.26
C ILE A 386 -11.11 -18.61 3.59
N GLY A 387 -10.94 -17.50 2.88
CA GLY A 387 -12.02 -16.83 2.15
C GLY A 387 -12.61 -17.69 1.03
N GLY A 388 -11.78 -18.40 0.28
CA GLY A 388 -12.22 -19.32 -0.76
C GLY A 388 -13.06 -20.48 -0.22
N ILE A 389 -12.64 -21.09 0.88
CA ILE A 389 -13.39 -22.17 1.57
C ILE A 389 -14.71 -21.61 2.12
N LEU A 390 -14.66 -20.46 2.79
CA LEU A 390 -15.83 -19.82 3.39
C LEU A 390 -16.88 -19.48 2.32
N TYR A 391 -16.44 -18.92 1.20
CA TYR A 391 -17.31 -18.59 0.08
C TYR A 391 -17.96 -19.83 -0.54
N LYS A 392 -17.16 -20.87 -0.79
CA LYS A 392 -17.67 -22.11 -1.41
C LYS A 392 -18.69 -22.84 -0.54
N GLN A 393 -18.45 -22.92 0.76
CA GLN A 393 -19.28 -23.72 1.68
C GLN A 393 -20.49 -22.96 2.23
N PHE A 394 -20.34 -21.66 2.51
CA PHE A 394 -21.33 -20.86 3.23
C PHE A 394 -21.87 -19.65 2.43
N GLY A 395 -21.25 -19.31 1.31
CA GLY A 395 -21.65 -18.18 0.47
C GLY A 395 -21.23 -16.82 1.01
N VAL A 396 -21.70 -15.75 0.34
CA VAL A 396 -21.32 -14.35 0.66
C VAL A 396 -21.84 -13.90 2.02
N SER A 397 -23.03 -14.34 2.43
CA SER A 397 -23.62 -13.93 3.71
C SER A 397 -22.76 -14.31 4.91
N SER A 398 -21.93 -15.34 4.81
CA SER A 398 -21.02 -15.75 5.87
C SER A 398 -19.98 -14.69 6.23
N PHE A 399 -19.49 -13.93 5.26
CA PHE A 399 -18.57 -12.81 5.51
C PHE A 399 -19.27 -11.73 6.35
N GLY A 400 -20.51 -11.41 6.02
CA GLY A 400 -21.31 -10.45 6.76
C GLY A 400 -21.60 -10.88 8.19
N TYR A 401 -21.99 -12.11 8.41
CA TYR A 401 -22.24 -12.65 9.77
C TYR A 401 -20.97 -12.72 10.60
N LEU A 402 -19.86 -13.14 10.01
CA LEU A 402 -18.57 -13.15 10.70
C LEU A 402 -18.14 -11.73 11.10
N GLN A 403 -18.28 -10.78 10.20
CA GLN A 403 -18.03 -9.35 10.44
C GLN A 403 -18.89 -8.82 11.59
N LEU A 404 -20.18 -9.12 11.58
CA LEU A 404 -21.13 -8.68 12.59
C LEU A 404 -20.78 -9.24 13.97
N ILE A 405 -20.58 -10.56 14.08
CA ILE A 405 -20.30 -11.24 15.34
C ILE A 405 -18.98 -10.77 15.95
N VAL A 406 -17.93 -10.75 15.17
CA VAL A 406 -16.59 -10.33 15.64
C VAL A 406 -16.60 -8.88 16.09
N ASN A 407 -17.23 -8.00 15.33
CA ASN A 407 -17.23 -6.57 15.67
C ASN A 407 -18.17 -6.22 16.82
N ILE A 408 -19.28 -6.93 16.99
CA ILE A 408 -20.12 -6.79 18.20
C ILE A 408 -19.33 -7.23 19.44
N ALA A 409 -18.65 -8.37 19.39
CA ALA A 409 -17.82 -8.83 20.48
C ALA A 409 -16.72 -7.82 20.84
N LEU A 410 -16.03 -7.27 19.85
CA LEU A 410 -15.00 -6.25 20.05
C LEU A 410 -15.58 -4.93 20.60
N PHE A 411 -16.75 -4.53 20.13
CA PHE A 411 -17.42 -3.32 20.63
C PHE A 411 -17.80 -3.45 22.12
N VAL A 412 -18.38 -4.60 22.52
CA VAL A 412 -18.67 -4.88 23.92
C VAL A 412 -17.39 -4.89 24.77
N TYR A 413 -16.32 -5.51 24.26
CA TYR A 413 -15.02 -5.49 24.91
C TYR A 413 -14.49 -4.08 25.11
N LEU A 414 -14.54 -3.21 24.08
CA LEU A 414 -14.08 -1.83 24.16
C LEU A 414 -14.92 -0.96 25.10
N LEU A 415 -16.22 -1.23 25.25
CA LEU A 415 -17.07 -0.53 26.21
C LEU A 415 -16.73 -0.88 27.66
N LYS A 416 -16.38 -2.14 27.92
CA LYS A 416 -16.05 -2.63 29.27
C LYS A 416 -14.58 -2.42 29.63
N SER A 417 -13.71 -2.35 28.67
CA SER A 417 -12.27 -2.25 28.88
C SER A 417 -11.85 -0.80 29.16
N LYS A 418 -10.98 -0.64 30.16
CA LYS A 418 -10.26 0.61 30.43
C LYS A 418 -8.86 0.52 29.82
N ILE A 419 -8.78 0.45 28.50
CA ILE A 419 -7.49 0.45 27.81
C ILE A 419 -6.78 1.77 28.13
N PRO A 420 -5.55 1.76 28.65
CA PRO A 420 -4.79 2.99 28.90
C PRO A 420 -4.40 3.63 27.57
N LEU A 421 -5.13 4.62 27.12
CA LEU A 421 -4.80 5.44 25.96
C LEU A 421 -4.05 6.67 26.42
N ARG A 422 -2.88 6.90 25.84
CA ARG A 422 -2.10 8.11 26.07
C ARG A 422 -2.73 9.25 25.28
N GLU A 423 -3.67 9.97 25.89
CA GLU A 423 -4.22 11.19 25.33
C GLU A 423 -3.13 12.28 25.40
N MET A 424 -2.56 12.64 24.25
CA MET A 424 -1.83 13.89 24.16
C MET A 424 -2.87 15.00 24.16
N LYS A 425 -2.91 15.77 25.26
CA LYS A 425 -3.64 17.04 25.27
C LYS A 425 -3.08 17.90 24.14
N SER A 426 -3.95 18.25 23.19
CA SER A 426 -3.65 19.30 22.21
C SER A 426 -3.34 20.58 22.96
N GLN A 427 -2.08 20.99 22.96
CA GLN A 427 -1.72 22.36 23.29
C GLN A 427 -1.99 23.25 22.08
#